data_8ad88138ada570cab8b27ef11073639a
#
_entry.id   8ad88138ada570cab8b27ef11073639a
#
_cell.length_a   1.000
_cell.length_b   1.000
_cell.length_c   1.000
_cell.angle_alpha   90.00
_cell.angle_beta   90.00
_cell.angle_gamma   90.00
#
_symmetry.space_group_name_H-M   'P 1'
#
loop_
_entity.id
_entity.type
_entity.pdbx_description
1 polymer ?
#
loop_
_entity_poly.entity_id
_entity_poly.type
_entity_poly.pdbx_seq_one_letter_code
_entity_poly.pdbx_strand_id
1 'polypeptide(L)'
;MQRVEKALSRHQLELLSLPNVVGVGKGFKSVRGEVTQKPALIIMVEKKLPASRLERGARVPQVLDEAETDVLEVGELRLLARTDYRRPAQPGMSIGHYKITAGTFGAVVKDRKTGEPLILSNNHVLANITNGSDGRASVGDPILQPGPYDGGTGEQVIGYLERFVPINPVVQEVTCSKALRFERALNRLVQLVRPYYQVRMQKITAAANIVDCAVARPVKKDAITPEILELGPVRGVREPQLGMEIVKSGRSSGVTRSTIKVLQATVKVVLEEGLTGLFSEQFVTGPIAQPGDSGSLILDKENYAVGLLFAGSDQTTIGNYIQNVLDELDVEF
;
A
#
# COMPACT_ATOMS: atom_id res chain seq x y z
N MET A 1 15.55 40.14 10.88
CA MET A 1 14.42 39.24 11.25
C MET A 1 13.22 40.04 11.80
N GLN A 2 13.40 41.01 12.73
CA GLN A 2 12.28 41.81 13.29
C GLN A 2 11.41 42.52 12.23
N ARG A 3 12.04 43.12 11.17
CA ARG A 3 11.28 43.73 10.06
C ARG A 3 10.41 42.74 9.31
N VAL A 4 10.92 41.49 9.10
CA VAL A 4 10.16 40.43 8.44
C VAL A 4 8.99 39.99 9.30
N GLU A 5 9.15 39.90 10.62
CA GLU A 5 8.06 39.54 11.56
C GLU A 5 6.96 40.60 11.57
N LYS A 6 7.34 41.90 11.56
CA LYS A 6 6.38 42.98 11.48
C LYS A 6 5.58 42.96 10.17
N ALA A 7 6.28 42.80 9.05
CA ALA A 7 5.63 42.69 7.73
C ALA A 7 4.70 41.45 7.65
N LEU A 8 5.14 40.32 8.17
CA LEU A 8 4.33 39.10 8.22
C LEU A 8 3.05 39.33 9.01
N SER A 9 3.14 39.83 10.26
CA SER A 9 1.97 40.07 11.11
C SER A 9 0.95 41.00 10.48
N ARG A 10 1.42 41.97 9.69
CA ARG A 10 0.58 43.01 9.10
C ARG A 10 -0.09 42.55 7.80
N HIS A 11 0.63 41.83 6.95
CA HIS A 11 0.21 41.53 5.59
C HIS A 11 -0.16 40.06 5.33
N GLN A 12 -0.05 39.15 6.32
CA GLN A 12 -0.30 37.71 6.08
C GLN A 12 -1.66 37.36 5.46
N LEU A 13 -2.74 38.02 5.94
CA LEU A 13 -4.09 37.73 5.43
C LEU A 13 -4.30 38.33 4.03
N GLU A 14 -3.74 39.49 3.77
CA GLU A 14 -3.78 40.13 2.45
C GLU A 14 -3.02 39.28 1.43
N LEU A 15 -1.81 38.82 1.77
CA LEU A 15 -1.00 37.98 0.90
C LEU A 15 -1.64 36.62 0.65
N LEU A 16 -2.27 35.99 1.67
CA LEU A 16 -3.00 34.72 1.51
C LEU A 16 -4.28 34.87 0.67
N SER A 17 -4.82 36.08 0.50
CA SER A 17 -5.97 36.32 -0.37
C SER A 17 -5.57 36.43 -1.85
N LEU A 18 -4.29 36.54 -2.17
CA LEU A 18 -3.83 36.61 -3.55
C LEU A 18 -3.99 35.26 -4.26
N PRO A 19 -4.40 35.25 -5.53
CA PRO A 19 -4.48 34.03 -6.33
C PRO A 19 -3.13 33.29 -6.34
N ASN A 20 -3.18 31.93 -6.26
CA ASN A 20 -1.99 31.08 -6.33
C ASN A 20 -1.04 31.18 -5.11
N VAL A 21 -1.37 31.97 -4.06
CA VAL A 21 -0.64 31.99 -2.79
C VAL A 21 -1.26 30.98 -1.83
N VAL A 22 -0.42 30.03 -1.37
CA VAL A 22 -0.82 28.91 -0.49
C VAL A 22 -0.22 29.01 0.90
N GLY A 23 0.71 29.97 1.11
CA GLY A 23 1.31 30.20 2.42
C GLY A 23 2.20 31.43 2.45
N VAL A 24 2.45 31.93 3.67
CA VAL A 24 3.40 33.00 3.92
C VAL A 24 4.20 32.72 5.19
N GLY A 25 5.45 33.10 5.22
CA GLY A 25 6.31 32.83 6.36
C GLY A 25 7.61 33.63 6.35
N LYS A 26 8.40 33.50 7.42
CA LYS A 26 9.73 34.06 7.49
C LYS A 26 10.79 33.06 7.07
N GLY A 27 11.77 33.50 6.29
CA GLY A 27 12.87 32.66 5.84
C GLY A 27 14.04 33.47 5.34
N PHE A 28 14.87 32.84 4.55
CA PHE A 28 15.99 33.48 3.87
C PHE A 28 15.73 33.55 2.35
N LYS A 29 16.14 34.64 1.74
CA LYS A 29 15.98 34.89 0.32
C LYS A 29 16.81 33.92 -0.49
N SER A 30 16.24 33.37 -1.57
CA SER A 30 16.93 32.58 -2.57
C SER A 30 17.34 33.45 -3.78
N VAL A 31 18.59 33.32 -4.22
CA VAL A 31 19.09 33.99 -5.44
C VAL A 31 19.70 32.94 -6.35
N ARG A 32 19.17 32.80 -7.56
CA ARG A 32 19.61 31.79 -8.56
C ARG A 32 19.61 30.35 -8.03
N GLY A 33 18.66 30.00 -7.16
CA GLY A 33 18.54 28.67 -6.56
C GLY A 33 19.36 28.44 -5.30
N GLU A 34 20.22 29.37 -4.89
CA GLU A 34 20.98 29.28 -3.65
C GLU A 34 20.33 30.10 -2.54
N VAL A 35 20.16 29.50 -1.34
CA VAL A 35 19.62 30.16 -0.16
C VAL A 35 20.69 31.08 0.42
N THR A 36 20.36 32.36 0.54
CA THR A 36 21.26 33.36 1.13
C THR A 36 21.02 33.47 2.65
N GLN A 37 21.83 34.27 3.37
CA GLN A 37 21.58 34.59 4.76
C GLN A 37 20.74 35.87 4.95
N LYS A 38 20.16 36.44 3.88
CA LYS A 38 19.31 37.62 3.95
C LYS A 38 17.89 37.26 4.41
N PRO A 39 17.42 37.77 5.57
CA PRO A 39 16.05 37.54 6.01
C PRO A 39 15.05 38.09 4.98
N ALA A 40 14.03 37.32 4.67
CA ALA A 40 12.97 37.71 3.74
C ALA A 40 11.60 37.19 4.20
N LEU A 41 10.56 37.89 3.79
CA LEU A 41 9.17 37.37 3.84
C LEU A 41 8.99 36.44 2.66
N ILE A 42 8.77 35.17 2.96
CA ILE A 42 8.60 34.13 1.96
C ILE A 42 7.11 33.96 1.63
N ILE A 43 6.77 34.16 0.37
CA ILE A 43 5.43 33.93 -0.16
C ILE A 43 5.46 32.60 -0.91
N MET A 44 4.76 31.61 -0.35
CA MET A 44 4.65 30.28 -0.94
C MET A 44 3.52 30.27 -1.96
N VAL A 45 3.83 29.86 -3.19
CA VAL A 45 2.86 29.79 -4.30
C VAL A 45 2.75 28.36 -4.81
N GLU A 46 1.57 28.01 -5.31
CA GLU A 46 1.37 26.73 -5.94
C GLU A 46 2.27 26.57 -7.18
N LYS A 47 2.34 27.62 -8.01
CA LYS A 47 3.20 27.65 -9.20
C LYS A 47 3.79 29.02 -9.44
N LYS A 48 5.10 29.10 -9.73
CA LYS A 48 5.72 30.36 -10.18
C LYS A 48 5.25 30.70 -11.59
N LEU A 49 4.53 31.79 -11.72
CA LEU A 49 4.08 32.30 -13.01
C LEU A 49 4.95 33.48 -13.45
N PRO A 50 5.29 33.59 -14.75
CA PRO A 50 5.96 34.76 -15.27
C PRO A 50 5.06 36.00 -15.09
N ALA A 51 5.70 37.16 -14.86
CA ALA A 51 4.99 38.43 -14.55
C ALA A 51 3.92 38.84 -15.60
N SER A 52 4.05 38.35 -16.83
CA SER A 52 3.08 38.58 -17.92
C SER A 52 1.78 37.78 -17.78
N ARG A 53 1.78 36.71 -16.96
CA ARG A 53 0.60 35.88 -16.70
C ARG A 53 -0.07 36.18 -15.35
N LEU A 54 0.49 37.11 -14.57
CA LEU A 54 -0.11 37.53 -13.30
C LEU A 54 -1.14 38.64 -13.55
N GLU A 55 -2.33 38.47 -12.97
CA GLU A 55 -3.37 39.51 -12.98
C GLU A 55 -2.90 40.77 -12.28
N ARG A 56 -3.52 41.92 -12.61
CA ARG A 56 -3.26 43.18 -11.91
C ARG A 56 -3.65 43.03 -10.43
N GLY A 57 -2.69 43.21 -9.53
CA GLY A 57 -2.88 43.02 -8.08
C GLY A 57 -2.36 41.68 -7.51
N ALA A 58 -2.11 40.68 -8.36
CA ALA A 58 -1.53 39.39 -7.93
C ALA A 58 0.01 39.38 -7.83
N ARG A 59 0.66 40.48 -8.13
CA ARG A 59 2.11 40.61 -8.05
C ARG A 59 2.54 40.90 -6.61
N VAL A 60 3.37 40.04 -6.08
CA VAL A 60 4.03 40.27 -4.79
C VAL A 60 5.06 41.40 -4.95
N PRO A 61 4.98 42.49 -4.16
CA PRO A 61 6.00 43.55 -4.15
C PRO A 61 7.35 42.97 -3.72
N GLN A 62 8.46 43.47 -4.25
CA GLN A 62 9.80 43.03 -3.85
C GLN A 62 10.19 43.41 -2.41
N VAL A 63 9.51 44.43 -1.85
CA VAL A 63 9.71 44.91 -0.47
C VAL A 63 8.33 45.24 0.11
N LEU A 64 8.05 44.79 1.31
CA LEU A 64 6.88 45.13 2.14
C LEU A 64 7.33 45.56 3.53
N ASP A 65 6.92 46.77 3.97
CA ASP A 65 7.30 47.36 5.27
C ASP A 65 8.82 47.21 5.56
N GLU A 66 9.68 47.56 4.63
CA GLU A 66 11.15 47.42 4.68
C GLU A 66 11.69 45.97 4.75
N ALA A 67 10.83 44.95 4.66
CA ALA A 67 11.24 43.57 4.53
C ALA A 67 11.34 43.17 3.05
N GLU A 68 12.45 42.57 2.64
CA GLU A 68 12.55 41.98 1.33
C GLU A 68 11.59 40.79 1.24
N THR A 69 11.01 40.57 0.07
CA THR A 69 10.15 39.39 -0.20
C THR A 69 10.88 38.43 -1.09
N ASP A 70 10.48 37.12 -1.01
CA ASP A 70 10.86 36.11 -1.97
C ASP A 70 9.66 35.19 -2.23
N VAL A 71 9.57 34.67 -3.43
CA VAL A 71 8.49 33.75 -3.84
C VAL A 71 9.05 32.34 -3.96
N LEU A 72 8.46 31.42 -3.23
CA LEU A 72 8.83 30.00 -3.23
C LEU A 72 7.69 29.18 -3.86
N GLU A 73 8.00 28.42 -4.90
CA GLU A 73 7.06 27.43 -5.45
C GLU A 73 7.05 26.21 -4.57
N VAL A 74 5.88 25.83 -4.07
CA VAL A 74 5.71 24.70 -3.15
C VAL A 74 4.69 23.67 -3.65
N GLY A 75 4.02 23.94 -4.79
CA GLY A 75 2.93 23.10 -5.28
C GLY A 75 1.66 23.27 -4.44
N GLU A 76 0.65 22.46 -4.74
CA GLU A 76 -0.58 22.40 -3.97
C GLU A 76 -0.32 21.73 -2.61
N LEU A 77 -0.62 22.43 -1.54
CA LEU A 77 -0.50 21.89 -0.17
C LEU A 77 -1.73 21.05 0.16
N ARG A 78 -1.54 19.75 0.30
CA ARG A 78 -2.57 18.78 0.70
C ARG A 78 -2.12 18.01 1.93
N LEU A 79 -3.06 17.50 2.70
CA LEU A 79 -2.76 16.46 3.69
C LEU A 79 -2.23 15.24 2.92
N LEU A 80 -1.04 14.77 3.28
CA LEU A 80 -0.44 13.60 2.65
C LEU A 80 -1.20 12.36 3.10
N ALA A 81 -2.09 11.87 2.25
CA ALA A 81 -2.81 10.63 2.48
C ALA A 81 -2.04 9.44 1.90
N ARG A 82 -2.09 8.30 2.60
CA ARG A 82 -1.49 7.03 2.15
C ARG A 82 -2.21 6.44 0.94
N THR A 83 -3.37 7.01 0.61
CA THR A 83 -4.26 6.64 -0.48
C THR A 83 -4.10 7.50 -1.72
N ASP A 84 -3.24 8.52 -1.69
CA ASP A 84 -3.01 9.40 -2.83
C ASP A 84 -2.08 8.77 -3.88
N TYR A 85 -2.25 9.21 -5.13
CA TYR A 85 -1.27 8.95 -6.17
C TYR A 85 0.07 9.59 -5.84
N ARG A 86 1.14 8.80 -5.86
CA ARG A 86 2.50 9.28 -5.57
C ARG A 86 3.56 8.55 -6.38
N ARG A 87 4.53 9.30 -6.88
CA ARG A 87 5.76 8.77 -7.50
C ARG A 87 7.00 9.52 -6.98
N PRO A 88 8.03 8.82 -6.51
CA PRO A 88 8.04 7.39 -6.25
C PRO A 88 7.04 7.01 -5.16
N ALA A 89 6.38 5.88 -5.34
CA ALA A 89 5.56 5.30 -4.29
C ALA A 89 6.42 4.51 -3.30
N GLN A 90 5.95 4.36 -2.08
CA GLN A 90 6.71 3.69 -1.02
C GLN A 90 5.83 2.73 -0.21
N PRO A 91 6.45 1.72 0.44
CA PRO A 91 5.76 0.83 1.34
C PRO A 91 4.96 1.57 2.41
N GLY A 92 3.78 1.07 2.75
CA GLY A 92 2.81 1.73 3.62
C GLY A 92 1.72 2.49 2.87
N MET A 93 1.81 2.63 1.55
CA MET A 93 0.81 3.29 0.70
C MET A 93 -0.17 2.28 0.08
N SER A 94 -1.30 2.82 -0.40
CA SER A 94 -2.32 2.08 -1.15
C SER A 94 -1.78 1.50 -2.43
N ILE A 95 -2.10 0.22 -2.68
CA ILE A 95 -1.81 -0.50 -3.91
C ILE A 95 -2.89 -1.56 -4.16
N GLY A 96 -3.06 -2.01 -5.38
CA GLY A 96 -3.96 -3.11 -5.65
C GLY A 96 -3.95 -3.59 -7.10
N HIS A 97 -4.29 -4.85 -7.27
CA HIS A 97 -4.62 -5.42 -8.57
C HIS A 97 -5.82 -4.67 -9.16
N TYR A 98 -5.86 -4.46 -10.47
CA TYR A 98 -6.90 -3.66 -11.12
C TYR A 98 -8.34 -4.17 -10.94
N LYS A 99 -8.53 -5.42 -10.52
CA LYS A 99 -9.85 -6.05 -10.25
C LYS A 99 -10.23 -6.10 -8.77
N ILE A 100 -9.39 -5.64 -7.85
CA ILE A 100 -9.68 -5.71 -6.41
C ILE A 100 -9.96 -4.34 -5.81
N THR A 101 -10.23 -4.30 -4.51
CA THR A 101 -10.41 -3.05 -3.77
C THR A 101 -9.08 -2.29 -3.59
N ALA A 102 -8.38 -2.52 -2.51
CA ALA A 102 -7.05 -2.00 -2.23
C ALA A 102 -6.43 -2.73 -1.04
N GLY A 103 -5.10 -2.72 -0.98
CA GLY A 103 -4.30 -3.14 0.14
C GLY A 103 -3.08 -2.23 0.31
N THR A 104 -2.06 -2.73 0.97
CA THR A 104 -0.84 -1.97 1.27
C THR A 104 0.34 -2.46 0.44
N PHE A 105 1.11 -1.55 -0.12
CA PHE A 105 2.45 -1.79 -0.63
C PHE A 105 3.34 -2.19 0.57
N GLY A 106 3.76 -3.45 0.65
CA GLY A 106 4.43 -4.01 1.83
C GLY A 106 5.89 -3.62 1.92
N ALA A 107 6.66 -3.96 0.90
CA ALA A 107 8.09 -3.70 0.83
C ALA A 107 8.59 -3.66 -0.62
N VAL A 108 9.78 -3.09 -0.81
CA VAL A 108 10.61 -3.36 -1.99
C VAL A 108 11.57 -4.49 -1.64
N VAL A 109 11.53 -5.56 -2.42
CA VAL A 109 12.42 -6.72 -2.31
C VAL A 109 13.21 -6.87 -3.62
N LYS A 110 14.25 -7.69 -3.62
CA LYS A 110 15.04 -8.00 -4.81
C LYS A 110 14.78 -9.43 -5.26
N ASP A 111 14.64 -9.63 -6.54
CA ASP A 111 14.65 -10.96 -7.15
C ASP A 111 16.01 -11.61 -6.93
N ARG A 112 16.08 -12.81 -6.36
CA ARG A 112 17.36 -13.49 -6.05
C ARG A 112 18.19 -13.83 -7.29
N LYS A 113 17.55 -14.01 -8.45
CA LYS A 113 18.24 -14.37 -9.71
C LYS A 113 18.76 -13.17 -10.47
N THR A 114 17.95 -12.11 -10.52
CA THR A 114 18.25 -10.94 -11.37
C THR A 114 18.76 -9.73 -10.58
N GLY A 115 18.51 -9.67 -9.26
CA GLY A 115 18.76 -8.50 -8.42
C GLY A 115 17.80 -7.33 -8.68
N GLU A 116 16.79 -7.52 -9.53
CA GLU A 116 15.83 -6.47 -9.88
C GLU A 116 14.87 -6.19 -8.72
N PRO A 117 14.52 -4.90 -8.48
CA PRO A 117 13.58 -4.54 -7.44
C PRO A 117 12.15 -4.95 -7.80
N LEU A 118 11.44 -5.51 -6.84
CA LEU A 118 10.04 -5.94 -6.95
C LEU A 118 9.22 -5.35 -5.81
N ILE A 119 7.95 -5.13 -6.08
CA ILE A 119 6.93 -4.69 -5.13
C ILE A 119 6.36 -5.93 -4.44
N LEU A 120 6.50 -6.04 -3.11
CA LEU A 120 5.94 -7.11 -2.30
C LEU A 120 4.59 -6.69 -1.68
N SER A 121 3.60 -7.57 -1.74
CA SER A 121 2.35 -7.51 -0.99
C SER A 121 1.71 -8.91 -0.89
N ASN A 122 0.44 -9.01 -0.49
CA ASN A 122 -0.27 -10.30 -0.48
C ASN A 122 -0.74 -10.72 -1.87
N ASN A 123 -1.00 -12.04 -2.05
CA ASN A 123 -1.71 -12.56 -3.22
C ASN A 123 -3.09 -11.90 -3.35
N HIS A 124 -3.88 -11.86 -2.27
CA HIS A 124 -5.21 -11.26 -2.32
C HIS A 124 -5.19 -9.77 -2.67
N VAL A 125 -4.04 -9.07 -2.53
CA VAL A 125 -3.84 -7.66 -2.92
C VAL A 125 -3.35 -7.53 -4.35
N LEU A 126 -2.36 -8.32 -4.79
CA LEU A 126 -1.73 -8.20 -6.11
C LEU A 126 -2.23 -9.22 -7.13
N ALA A 127 -2.87 -10.30 -6.69
CA ALA A 127 -3.28 -11.41 -7.54
C ALA A 127 -4.71 -11.90 -7.27
N ASN A 128 -5.57 -11.09 -6.64
CA ASN A 128 -7.02 -11.31 -6.53
C ASN A 128 -7.42 -12.67 -5.94
N ILE A 129 -6.71 -13.17 -4.91
CA ILE A 129 -6.96 -14.46 -4.25
C ILE A 129 -6.85 -15.67 -5.23
N THR A 130 -6.05 -15.55 -6.27
CA THR A 130 -5.98 -16.61 -7.28
C THR A 130 -5.30 -17.88 -6.74
N ASN A 131 -5.79 -19.02 -7.18
CA ASN A 131 -5.14 -20.31 -7.03
C ASN A 131 -4.27 -20.68 -8.25
N GLY A 132 -4.11 -19.76 -9.21
CA GLY A 132 -3.32 -19.95 -10.43
C GLY A 132 -4.07 -20.66 -11.58
N SER A 133 -5.30 -21.18 -11.36
CA SER A 133 -6.08 -21.89 -12.37
C SER A 133 -7.54 -21.43 -12.48
N ASP A 134 -7.93 -20.44 -11.67
CA ASP A 134 -9.31 -19.92 -11.55
C ASP A 134 -9.62 -18.73 -12.46
N GLY A 135 -8.61 -18.21 -13.18
CA GLY A 135 -8.76 -17.05 -14.08
C GLY A 135 -8.96 -15.72 -13.36
N ARG A 136 -8.76 -15.65 -12.04
CA ARG A 136 -8.90 -14.41 -11.24
C ARG A 136 -7.81 -13.42 -11.56
N ALA A 137 -6.56 -13.88 -11.70
CA ALA A 137 -5.41 -13.08 -12.11
C ALA A 137 -4.45 -13.89 -12.98
N SER A 138 -3.63 -13.16 -13.73
CA SER A 138 -2.58 -13.69 -14.60
C SER A 138 -1.29 -12.89 -14.41
N VAL A 139 -0.15 -13.55 -14.56
CA VAL A 139 1.15 -12.84 -14.64
C VAL A 139 1.07 -11.80 -15.76
N GLY A 140 1.52 -10.58 -15.48
CA GLY A 140 1.39 -9.43 -16.39
C GLY A 140 0.16 -8.56 -16.14
N ASP A 141 -0.75 -8.92 -15.24
CA ASP A 141 -1.90 -8.07 -14.87
C ASP A 141 -1.42 -6.77 -14.22
N PRO A 142 -2.07 -5.63 -14.53
CA PRO A 142 -1.66 -4.33 -14.03
C PRO A 142 -1.96 -4.16 -12.52
N ILE A 143 -0.99 -3.58 -11.82
CA ILE A 143 -1.08 -3.18 -10.42
C ILE A 143 -1.15 -1.67 -10.37
N LEU A 144 -2.13 -1.14 -9.63
CA LEU A 144 -2.42 0.28 -9.55
C LEU A 144 -1.92 0.89 -8.23
N GLN A 145 -1.47 2.12 -8.28
CA GLN A 145 -1.14 2.93 -7.10
C GLN A 145 -1.64 4.38 -7.32
N PRO A 146 -2.66 4.78 -6.52
CA PRO A 146 -3.33 4.01 -5.47
C PRO A 146 -4.11 2.82 -6.01
N GLY A 147 -4.56 1.91 -5.12
CA GLY A 147 -5.45 0.81 -5.51
C GLY A 147 -6.81 1.32 -6.01
N PRO A 148 -7.61 0.49 -6.70
CA PRO A 148 -8.89 0.92 -7.29
C PRO A 148 -9.87 1.56 -6.30
N TYR A 149 -9.96 1.06 -5.06
CA TYR A 149 -10.82 1.62 -4.02
C TYR A 149 -10.49 3.08 -3.67
N ASP A 150 -9.23 3.47 -3.83
CA ASP A 150 -8.72 4.83 -3.57
C ASP A 150 -8.65 5.67 -4.85
N GLY A 151 -9.39 5.29 -5.88
CA GLY A 151 -9.50 6.02 -7.12
C GLY A 151 -8.41 5.73 -8.15
N GLY A 152 -7.60 4.67 -7.94
CA GLY A 152 -6.63 4.21 -8.92
C GLY A 152 -7.28 3.76 -10.23
N THR A 153 -6.74 4.21 -11.35
CA THR A 153 -7.20 3.92 -12.71
C THR A 153 -6.09 3.30 -13.55
N GLY A 154 -6.41 2.85 -14.75
CA GLY A 154 -5.43 2.32 -15.70
C GLY A 154 -4.30 3.28 -16.11
N GLU A 155 -4.43 4.58 -15.82
CA GLU A 155 -3.38 5.58 -16.04
C GLU A 155 -2.32 5.56 -14.92
N GLN A 156 -2.64 4.93 -13.77
CA GLN A 156 -1.84 4.94 -12.56
C GLN A 156 -1.18 3.59 -12.29
N VAL A 157 -0.86 2.84 -13.34
CA VAL A 157 -0.14 1.57 -13.24
C VAL A 157 1.24 1.83 -12.63
N ILE A 158 1.54 1.12 -11.52
CA ILE A 158 2.84 1.15 -10.86
C ILE A 158 3.72 -0.04 -11.26
N GLY A 159 3.11 -1.14 -11.63
CA GLY A 159 3.80 -2.37 -11.98
C GLY A 159 2.87 -3.40 -12.59
N TYR A 160 3.41 -4.57 -12.85
CA TYR A 160 2.70 -5.72 -13.39
C TYR A 160 2.96 -6.94 -12.51
N LEU A 161 1.93 -7.74 -12.25
CA LEU A 161 2.04 -8.98 -11.47
C LEU A 161 3.15 -9.87 -12.06
N GLU A 162 4.12 -10.24 -11.23
CA GLU A 162 5.28 -11.03 -11.66
C GLU A 162 5.19 -12.48 -11.20
N ARG A 163 4.94 -12.69 -9.90
CA ARG A 163 4.80 -13.99 -9.24
C ARG A 163 3.84 -13.90 -8.08
N PHE A 164 3.20 -15.01 -7.76
CA PHE A 164 2.35 -15.16 -6.59
C PHE A 164 2.39 -16.59 -6.08
N VAL A 165 2.12 -16.79 -4.80
CA VAL A 165 1.88 -18.11 -4.22
C VAL A 165 0.38 -18.40 -4.32
N PRO A 166 -0.04 -19.49 -4.96
CA PRO A 166 -1.44 -19.85 -5.10
C PRO A 166 -2.15 -20.03 -3.76
N ILE A 167 -3.33 -19.43 -3.59
CA ILE A 167 -4.17 -19.65 -2.42
C ILE A 167 -5.18 -20.77 -2.72
N ASN A 168 -5.13 -21.83 -1.92
CA ASN A 168 -6.04 -22.97 -2.04
C ASN A 168 -7.13 -22.86 -0.97
N PRO A 169 -8.39 -22.58 -1.34
CA PRO A 169 -9.49 -22.61 -0.39
C PRO A 169 -9.81 -24.06 0.06
N VAL A 170 -10.36 -24.17 1.28
CA VAL A 170 -10.74 -25.48 1.87
C VAL A 170 -11.80 -26.18 1.01
N VAL A 171 -12.72 -25.40 0.47
CA VAL A 171 -13.77 -25.90 -0.42
C VAL A 171 -13.55 -25.32 -1.81
N GLN A 172 -13.39 -26.16 -2.79
CA GLN A 172 -13.16 -25.80 -4.19
C GLN A 172 -14.29 -26.32 -5.07
N GLU A 173 -14.62 -25.60 -6.13
CA GLU A 173 -15.49 -26.13 -7.17
C GLU A 173 -14.80 -27.29 -7.89
N VAL A 174 -15.60 -28.28 -8.25
CA VAL A 174 -15.09 -29.46 -8.94
C VAL A 174 -14.85 -29.14 -10.42
N THR A 175 -13.60 -29.25 -10.86
CA THR A 175 -13.22 -29.08 -12.27
C THR A 175 -13.14 -30.43 -13.04
N CYS A 176 -13.18 -31.55 -12.31
CA CYS A 176 -13.09 -32.87 -12.88
C CYS A 176 -14.32 -33.23 -13.77
N SER A 177 -14.09 -33.50 -15.03
CA SER A 177 -15.18 -33.82 -15.99
C SER A 177 -16.06 -35.01 -15.59
N LYS A 178 -15.50 -36.03 -14.90
CA LYS A 178 -16.25 -37.20 -14.39
C LYS A 178 -17.19 -36.79 -13.25
N ALA A 179 -16.72 -35.95 -12.30
CA ALA A 179 -17.53 -35.46 -11.18
C ALA A 179 -18.66 -34.54 -11.69
N LEU A 180 -18.37 -33.64 -12.63
CA LEU A 180 -19.38 -32.78 -13.27
C LEU A 180 -20.43 -33.58 -14.07
N ARG A 181 -20.04 -34.70 -14.68
CA ARG A 181 -21.00 -35.63 -15.34
C ARG A 181 -21.91 -36.31 -14.30
N PHE A 182 -21.33 -36.77 -13.21
CA PHE A 182 -22.07 -37.36 -12.09
C PHE A 182 -23.05 -36.38 -11.46
N GLU A 183 -22.58 -35.16 -11.17
CA GLU A 183 -23.41 -34.06 -10.65
C GLU A 183 -24.61 -33.79 -11.56
N ARG A 184 -24.37 -33.68 -12.87
CA ARG A 184 -25.45 -33.49 -13.87
C ARG A 184 -26.44 -34.63 -13.90
N ALA A 185 -25.97 -35.90 -13.84
CA ALA A 185 -26.83 -37.05 -13.80
C ALA A 185 -27.69 -37.08 -12.53
N LEU A 186 -27.08 -36.79 -11.35
CA LEU A 186 -27.77 -36.72 -10.09
C LEU A 186 -28.80 -35.57 -10.06
N ASN A 187 -28.48 -34.44 -10.63
CA ASN A 187 -29.40 -33.29 -10.70
C ASN A 187 -30.63 -33.60 -11.59
N ARG A 188 -30.48 -34.37 -12.68
CA ARG A 188 -31.62 -34.83 -13.49
C ARG A 188 -32.58 -35.68 -12.65
N LEU A 189 -32.06 -36.58 -11.83
CA LEU A 189 -32.89 -37.45 -10.97
C LEU A 189 -33.56 -36.64 -9.85
N VAL A 190 -32.82 -35.72 -9.21
CA VAL A 190 -33.38 -34.88 -8.16
C VAL A 190 -34.47 -33.96 -8.68
N GLN A 191 -34.30 -33.38 -9.85
CA GLN A 191 -35.26 -32.44 -10.46
C GLN A 191 -36.54 -33.15 -10.93
N LEU A 192 -36.53 -34.46 -11.21
CA LEU A 192 -37.75 -35.21 -11.47
C LEU A 192 -38.70 -35.28 -10.26
N VAL A 193 -38.14 -35.29 -9.03
CA VAL A 193 -38.91 -35.41 -7.80
C VAL A 193 -39.04 -34.04 -7.10
N ARG A 194 -38.02 -33.19 -7.22
CA ARG A 194 -37.91 -31.86 -6.59
C ARG A 194 -37.33 -30.86 -7.57
N PRO A 195 -38.13 -30.27 -8.46
CA PRO A 195 -37.65 -29.45 -9.59
C PRO A 195 -36.89 -28.18 -9.19
N TYR A 196 -37.06 -27.72 -7.94
CA TYR A 196 -36.36 -26.54 -7.41
C TYR A 196 -35.11 -26.86 -6.59
N TYR A 197 -34.69 -28.14 -6.51
CA TYR A 197 -33.50 -28.55 -5.77
C TYR A 197 -32.34 -28.82 -6.72
N GLN A 198 -31.14 -28.45 -6.26
CA GLN A 198 -29.88 -28.72 -6.98
C GLN A 198 -28.86 -29.33 -6.03
N VAL A 199 -28.14 -30.33 -6.46
CA VAL A 199 -26.97 -30.89 -5.80
C VAL A 199 -25.73 -30.31 -6.45
N ARG A 200 -24.78 -29.82 -5.62
CA ARG A 200 -23.45 -29.40 -6.07
C ARG A 200 -22.40 -30.27 -5.44
N MET A 201 -21.48 -30.75 -6.27
CA MET A 201 -20.29 -31.45 -5.78
C MET A 201 -19.19 -30.40 -5.50
N GLN A 202 -18.51 -30.59 -4.38
CA GLN A 202 -17.39 -29.74 -3.97
C GLN A 202 -16.19 -30.63 -3.63
N LYS A 203 -15.00 -30.17 -3.96
CA LYS A 203 -13.74 -30.80 -3.54
C LYS A 203 -13.31 -30.16 -2.22
N ILE A 204 -13.16 -30.97 -1.18
CA ILE A 204 -12.60 -30.54 0.11
C ILE A 204 -11.09 -30.77 0.06
N THR A 205 -10.32 -29.71 0.28
CA THR A 205 -8.86 -29.75 0.35
C THR A 205 -8.44 -29.55 1.80
N ALA A 206 -7.69 -30.52 2.34
CA ALA A 206 -7.13 -30.43 3.68
C ALA A 206 -5.74 -29.74 3.72
N ALA A 207 -5.17 -29.41 2.56
CA ALA A 207 -3.87 -28.76 2.49
C ALA A 207 -3.98 -27.32 2.99
N ALA A 208 -3.15 -26.99 3.98
CA ALA A 208 -3.02 -25.62 4.47
C ALA A 208 -2.10 -24.82 3.53
N ASN A 209 -2.43 -23.54 3.33
CA ASN A 209 -1.54 -22.57 2.74
C ASN A 209 -0.48 -22.18 3.77
N ILE A 210 0.73 -21.91 3.34
CA ILE A 210 1.82 -21.43 4.22
C ILE A 210 1.87 -19.90 4.22
N VAL A 211 1.65 -19.27 3.06
CA VAL A 211 1.72 -17.81 2.91
C VAL A 211 0.60 -17.29 2.01
N ASP A 212 0.31 -16.02 2.18
CA ASP A 212 -0.49 -15.20 1.27
C ASP A 212 0.41 -14.07 0.77
N CYS A 213 1.06 -14.27 -0.37
CA CYS A 213 2.03 -13.31 -0.90
C CYS A 213 2.14 -13.32 -2.42
N ALA A 214 2.54 -12.16 -2.95
CA ALA A 214 2.81 -11.94 -4.36
C ALA A 214 3.81 -10.79 -4.54
N VAL A 215 4.47 -10.77 -5.70
CA VAL A 215 5.32 -9.67 -6.13
C VAL A 215 4.92 -9.15 -7.50
N ALA A 216 5.12 -7.84 -7.68
CA ALA A 216 4.93 -7.18 -8.97
C ALA A 216 6.21 -6.49 -9.41
N ARG A 217 6.48 -6.50 -10.72
CA ARG A 217 7.58 -5.77 -11.34
C ARG A 217 7.17 -4.32 -11.53
N PRO A 218 7.89 -3.32 -10.99
CA PRO A 218 7.57 -1.93 -11.22
C PRO A 218 7.73 -1.54 -12.70
N VAL A 219 6.91 -0.60 -13.17
CA VAL A 219 7.03 -0.05 -14.56
C VAL A 219 8.37 0.61 -14.81
N LYS A 220 8.97 1.20 -13.76
CA LYS A 220 10.32 1.79 -13.72
C LYS A 220 10.89 1.65 -12.33
N LYS A 221 12.22 1.48 -12.21
CA LYS A 221 12.90 1.35 -10.91
C LYS A 221 12.74 2.59 -10.02
N ASP A 222 12.72 3.77 -10.62
CA ASP A 222 12.53 5.06 -9.96
C ASP A 222 11.08 5.39 -9.61
N ALA A 223 10.11 4.53 -10.01
CA ALA A 223 8.71 4.67 -9.62
C ALA A 223 8.45 4.26 -8.16
N ILE A 224 9.40 3.59 -7.52
CA ILE A 224 9.28 3.08 -6.13
C ILE A 224 10.51 3.45 -5.31
N THR A 225 10.35 3.55 -3.99
CA THR A 225 11.45 3.70 -3.02
C THR A 225 11.33 2.63 -1.92
N PRO A 226 12.47 2.09 -1.39
CA PRO A 226 12.43 1.00 -0.41
C PRO A 226 12.06 1.44 1.00
N GLU A 227 12.10 2.73 1.31
CA GLU A 227 11.82 3.24 2.64
C GLU A 227 10.34 3.11 3.00
N ILE A 228 10.06 2.44 4.14
CA ILE A 228 8.69 2.31 4.63
C ILE A 228 8.24 3.65 5.21
N LEU A 229 7.06 4.08 4.81
CA LEU A 229 6.47 5.37 5.21
C LEU A 229 6.41 5.48 6.74
N GLU A 230 7.04 6.52 7.31
CA GLU A 230 7.18 6.84 8.74
C GLU A 230 8.04 5.85 9.56
N LEU A 231 8.57 4.77 8.97
CA LEU A 231 9.43 3.81 9.68
C LEU A 231 10.87 3.78 9.16
N GLY A 232 11.08 4.19 7.89
CA GLY A 232 12.40 4.18 7.28
C GLY A 232 12.80 2.83 6.65
N PRO A 233 14.11 2.59 6.43
CA PRO A 233 14.59 1.43 5.71
C PRO A 233 14.49 0.14 6.53
N VAL A 234 14.25 -0.98 5.82
CA VAL A 234 14.35 -2.34 6.38
C VAL A 234 15.83 -2.69 6.55
N ARG A 235 16.21 -3.23 7.71
CA ARG A 235 17.60 -3.56 8.04
C ARG A 235 17.99 -5.02 7.75
N GLY A 236 17.01 -5.86 7.46
CA GLY A 236 17.19 -7.29 7.24
C GLY A 236 16.01 -8.09 7.78
N VAL A 237 16.20 -9.36 8.06
CA VAL A 237 15.17 -10.30 8.51
C VAL A 237 15.44 -10.73 9.94
N ARG A 238 14.38 -10.94 10.72
CA ARG A 238 14.46 -11.50 12.07
C ARG A 238 13.32 -12.48 12.30
N GLU A 239 13.62 -13.60 12.94
CA GLU A 239 12.61 -14.60 13.29
C GLU A 239 11.67 -14.07 14.39
N PRO A 240 10.34 -14.20 14.24
CA PRO A 240 9.37 -13.80 15.26
C PRO A 240 9.57 -14.57 16.58
N GLN A 241 9.45 -13.88 17.71
CA GLN A 241 9.55 -14.46 19.06
C GLN A 241 8.32 -14.06 19.89
N LEU A 242 7.92 -14.93 20.83
CA LEU A 242 6.84 -14.61 21.77
C LEU A 242 7.19 -13.37 22.58
N GLY A 243 6.23 -12.44 22.70
CA GLY A 243 6.43 -11.17 23.39
C GLY A 243 7.22 -10.11 22.62
N MET A 244 7.71 -10.42 21.41
CA MET A 244 8.43 -9.43 20.58
C MET A 244 7.53 -8.25 20.28
N GLU A 245 8.02 -7.03 20.54
CA GLU A 245 7.37 -5.79 20.11
C GLU A 245 7.50 -5.62 18.61
N ILE A 246 6.39 -5.31 17.97
CA ILE A 246 6.30 -5.15 16.54
C ILE A 246 5.60 -3.85 16.13
N VAL A 247 5.92 -3.39 14.93
CA VAL A 247 5.35 -2.21 14.30
C VAL A 247 5.07 -2.50 12.82
N LYS A 248 4.03 -1.89 12.28
CA LYS A 248 3.78 -1.87 10.84
C LYS A 248 3.34 -0.48 10.39
N SER A 249 3.47 -0.21 9.10
CA SER A 249 2.93 0.97 8.42
C SER A 249 1.99 0.50 7.32
N GLY A 250 0.72 0.81 7.43
CA GLY A 250 -0.33 0.33 6.50
C GLY A 250 -1.18 1.45 5.93
N ARG A 251 -1.86 1.13 4.84
CA ARG A 251 -2.71 2.06 4.08
C ARG A 251 -3.79 2.71 4.94
N SER A 252 -4.49 1.93 5.76
CA SER A 252 -5.69 2.37 6.45
C SER A 252 -5.42 2.92 7.85
N SER A 253 -4.66 2.21 8.66
CA SER A 253 -4.42 2.60 10.06
C SER A 253 -3.05 3.26 10.31
N GLY A 254 -2.24 3.46 9.28
CA GLY A 254 -0.93 4.08 9.44
C GLY A 254 0.03 3.23 10.27
N VAL A 255 0.83 3.90 11.10
CA VAL A 255 1.78 3.22 12.00
C VAL A 255 1.05 2.73 13.25
N THR A 256 1.06 1.42 13.46
CA THR A 256 0.49 0.77 14.65
C THR A 256 1.47 -0.22 15.25
N ARG A 257 1.35 -0.46 16.56
CA ARG A 257 2.28 -1.30 17.35
C ARG A 257 1.53 -2.32 18.19
N SER A 258 2.15 -3.48 18.41
CA SER A 258 1.64 -4.54 19.29
C SER A 258 2.78 -5.48 19.69
N THR A 259 2.41 -6.67 20.18
CA THR A 259 3.34 -7.75 20.53
C THR A 259 2.87 -9.07 19.92
N ILE A 260 3.82 -9.95 19.62
CA ILE A 260 3.56 -11.31 19.16
C ILE A 260 3.07 -12.16 20.32
N LYS A 261 1.89 -12.79 20.17
CA LYS A 261 1.22 -13.56 21.20
C LYS A 261 1.25 -15.07 20.97
N VAL A 262 1.25 -15.49 19.68
CA VAL A 262 1.23 -16.92 19.31
C VAL A 262 2.19 -17.12 18.13
N LEU A 263 2.89 -18.23 18.13
CA LEU A 263 3.75 -18.69 17.03
C LEU A 263 3.22 -20.02 16.50
N GLN A 264 3.60 -20.36 15.25
CA GLN A 264 3.26 -21.63 14.58
C GLN A 264 1.74 -21.91 14.58
N ALA A 265 0.94 -20.86 14.50
CA ALA A 265 -0.51 -20.97 14.51
C ALA A 265 -1.03 -21.58 13.19
N THR A 266 -2.07 -22.41 13.31
CA THR A 266 -2.89 -22.81 12.17
C THR A 266 -4.25 -22.14 12.30
N VAL A 267 -4.63 -21.34 11.32
CA VAL A 267 -5.81 -20.49 11.38
C VAL A 267 -6.71 -20.71 10.16
N LYS A 268 -8.02 -20.59 10.39
CA LYS A 268 -9.02 -20.57 9.33
C LYS A 268 -9.38 -19.12 9.03
N VAL A 269 -9.23 -18.69 7.79
CA VAL A 269 -9.46 -17.32 7.33
C VAL A 269 -10.59 -17.31 6.31
N VAL A 270 -11.57 -16.42 6.49
CA VAL A 270 -12.58 -16.13 5.47
C VAL A 270 -11.92 -15.21 4.44
N LEU A 271 -11.74 -15.69 3.23
CA LEU A 271 -11.12 -14.98 2.12
C LEU A 271 -12.12 -14.06 1.41
N GLU A 272 -13.30 -14.60 1.15
CA GLU A 272 -14.49 -13.94 0.60
C GLU A 272 -15.74 -14.61 1.16
N GLU A 273 -16.93 -14.06 0.87
CA GLU A 273 -18.18 -14.68 1.25
C GLU A 273 -18.28 -16.11 0.67
N GLY A 274 -18.41 -17.11 1.53
CA GLY A 274 -18.46 -18.52 1.16
C GLY A 274 -17.09 -19.15 0.84
N LEU A 275 -15.99 -18.42 0.87
CA LEU A 275 -14.65 -18.92 0.57
C LEU A 275 -13.75 -18.85 1.80
N THR A 276 -13.27 -19.99 2.27
CA THR A 276 -12.42 -20.11 3.46
C THR A 276 -11.09 -20.78 3.11
N GLY A 277 -9.98 -20.21 3.58
CA GLY A 277 -8.64 -20.79 3.51
C GLY A 277 -8.18 -21.29 4.88
N LEU A 278 -7.39 -22.38 4.88
CA LEU A 278 -6.63 -22.83 6.04
C LEU A 278 -5.18 -22.36 5.85
N PHE A 279 -4.60 -21.73 6.87
CA PHE A 279 -3.21 -21.25 6.85
C PHE A 279 -2.47 -21.82 8.06
N SER A 280 -1.35 -22.50 7.83
CA SER A 280 -0.44 -23.02 8.87
C SER A 280 0.84 -22.21 8.93
N GLU A 281 1.61 -22.38 9.99
CA GLU A 281 2.86 -21.65 10.23
C GLU A 281 2.64 -20.13 10.23
N GLN A 282 1.67 -19.66 10.99
CA GLN A 282 1.41 -18.24 11.16
C GLN A 282 1.81 -17.75 12.55
N PHE A 283 2.02 -16.44 12.69
CA PHE A 283 2.06 -15.84 14.02
C PHE A 283 0.85 -14.91 14.24
N VAL A 284 0.46 -14.77 15.50
CA VAL A 284 -0.69 -13.96 15.92
C VAL A 284 -0.23 -12.85 16.84
N THR A 285 -0.73 -11.65 16.62
CA THR A 285 -0.42 -10.45 17.42
C THR A 285 -1.70 -9.87 18.03
N GLY A 286 -1.59 -8.85 18.88
CA GLY A 286 -2.74 -7.99 19.19
C GLY A 286 -3.23 -7.22 17.96
N PRO A 287 -4.38 -6.51 18.07
CA PRO A 287 -4.97 -5.82 16.92
C PRO A 287 -4.11 -4.63 16.50
N ILE A 288 -3.58 -4.68 15.28
CA ILE A 288 -2.79 -3.60 14.66
C ILE A 288 -3.26 -3.29 13.24
N ALA A 289 -4.28 -3.98 12.75
CA ALA A 289 -4.72 -3.88 11.37
C ALA A 289 -6.18 -3.43 11.26
N GLN A 290 -6.47 -2.74 10.18
CA GLN A 290 -7.80 -2.44 9.67
C GLN A 290 -7.92 -2.94 8.23
N PRO A 291 -9.14 -3.12 7.69
CA PRO A 291 -9.33 -3.45 6.28
C PRO A 291 -8.54 -2.50 5.37
N GLY A 292 -7.73 -3.06 4.47
CA GLY A 292 -6.80 -2.32 3.62
C GLY A 292 -5.35 -2.27 4.12
N ASP A 293 -5.06 -2.69 5.35
CA ASP A 293 -3.67 -2.84 5.85
C ASP A 293 -3.01 -4.15 5.40
N SER A 294 -3.75 -5.06 4.79
CA SER A 294 -3.23 -6.29 4.18
C SER A 294 -2.07 -5.99 3.24
N GLY A 295 -1.00 -6.75 3.36
CA GLY A 295 0.25 -6.55 2.63
C GLY A 295 1.28 -5.69 3.38
N SER A 296 0.93 -5.08 4.52
CA SER A 296 1.90 -4.33 5.33
C SER A 296 3.02 -5.22 5.81
N LEU A 297 4.26 -4.76 5.68
CA LEU A 297 5.40 -5.42 6.32
C LEU A 297 5.35 -5.18 7.83
N ILE A 298 5.51 -6.25 8.60
CA ILE A 298 5.62 -6.21 10.06
C ILE A 298 7.11 -6.20 10.41
N LEU A 299 7.52 -5.20 11.16
CA LEU A 299 8.90 -5.01 11.63
C LEU A 299 8.98 -5.17 13.15
N ASP A 300 10.17 -5.47 13.65
CA ASP A 300 10.49 -5.24 15.06
C ASP A 300 10.86 -3.77 15.32
N LYS A 301 11.18 -3.44 16.58
CA LYS A 301 11.57 -2.07 16.99
C LYS A 301 12.88 -1.57 16.37
N GLU A 302 13.69 -2.45 15.81
CA GLU A 302 14.96 -2.13 15.17
C GLU A 302 14.86 -2.12 13.63
N ASN A 303 13.64 -2.20 13.06
CA ASN A 303 13.34 -2.26 11.65
C ASN A 303 13.83 -3.53 10.92
N TYR A 304 13.95 -4.67 11.62
CA TYR A 304 14.09 -5.95 10.96
C TYR A 304 12.71 -6.50 10.59
N ALA A 305 12.56 -7.01 9.38
CA ALA A 305 11.34 -7.64 8.91
C ALA A 305 11.09 -8.97 9.64
N VAL A 306 9.90 -9.14 10.21
CA VAL A 306 9.47 -10.36 10.90
C VAL A 306 8.29 -11.05 10.23
N GLY A 307 7.46 -10.32 9.49
CA GLY A 307 6.31 -10.92 8.82
C GLY A 307 5.62 -10.03 7.80
N LEU A 308 4.66 -10.62 7.10
CA LEU A 308 3.76 -9.95 6.17
C LEU A 308 2.33 -10.11 6.69
N LEU A 309 1.67 -8.99 6.98
CA LEU A 309 0.29 -8.95 7.47
C LEU A 309 -0.68 -9.38 6.36
N PHE A 310 -1.59 -10.31 6.64
CA PHE A 310 -2.57 -10.72 5.63
C PHE A 310 -4.01 -10.85 6.11
N ALA A 311 -4.23 -11.05 7.43
CA ALA A 311 -5.56 -11.22 7.99
C ALA A 311 -5.66 -10.65 9.40
N GLY A 312 -6.86 -10.44 9.89
CA GLY A 312 -7.09 -9.97 11.25
C GLY A 312 -8.59 -9.85 11.60
N SER A 313 -8.81 -9.49 12.84
CA SER A 313 -10.12 -9.13 13.40
C SER A 313 -9.95 -7.92 14.32
N ASP A 314 -11.02 -7.47 14.95
CA ASP A 314 -10.97 -6.38 15.94
C ASP A 314 -10.10 -6.71 17.17
N GLN A 315 -9.73 -7.97 17.38
CA GLN A 315 -8.99 -8.43 18.55
C GLN A 315 -7.60 -8.96 18.25
N THR A 316 -7.30 -9.35 16.99
CA THR A 316 -6.05 -9.98 16.61
C THR A 316 -5.65 -9.63 15.19
N THR A 317 -4.35 -9.71 14.92
CA THR A 317 -3.78 -9.62 13.57
C THR A 317 -2.90 -10.84 13.31
N ILE A 318 -2.89 -11.33 12.09
CA ILE A 318 -2.18 -12.53 11.67
C ILE A 318 -1.16 -12.15 10.62
N GLY A 319 0.08 -12.61 10.81
CA GLY A 319 1.18 -12.42 9.89
C GLY A 319 1.78 -13.73 9.41
N ASN A 320 2.11 -13.77 8.11
CA ASN A 320 2.98 -14.81 7.58
C ASN A 320 4.41 -14.58 8.08
N TYR A 321 5.17 -15.62 8.39
CA TYR A 321 6.60 -15.51 8.65
C TYR A 321 7.29 -14.94 7.41
N ILE A 322 8.10 -13.91 7.59
CA ILE A 322 8.72 -13.24 6.44
C ILE A 322 9.68 -14.16 5.69
N GLN A 323 10.38 -15.07 6.40
CA GLN A 323 11.28 -16.02 5.75
C GLN A 323 10.54 -16.91 4.76
N ASN A 324 9.35 -17.44 5.14
CA ASN A 324 8.52 -18.26 4.25
C ASN A 324 8.07 -17.46 3.01
N VAL A 325 7.72 -16.17 3.20
CA VAL A 325 7.35 -15.28 2.09
C VAL A 325 8.49 -15.10 1.10
N LEU A 326 9.70 -14.83 1.61
CA LEU A 326 10.89 -14.60 0.79
C LEU A 326 11.31 -15.86 0.02
N ASP A 327 11.24 -17.03 0.66
CA ASP A 327 11.63 -18.30 0.07
C ASP A 327 10.62 -18.77 -1.00
N GLU A 328 9.31 -18.66 -0.73
CA GLU A 328 8.27 -19.04 -1.68
C GLU A 328 8.26 -18.12 -2.94
N LEU A 329 8.64 -16.87 -2.79
CA LEU A 329 8.72 -15.92 -3.90
C LEU A 329 10.11 -15.82 -4.55
N ASP A 330 11.15 -16.52 -4.03
CA ASP A 330 12.54 -16.45 -4.49
C ASP A 330 13.07 -14.99 -4.53
N VAL A 331 12.88 -14.27 -3.40
CA VAL A 331 13.28 -12.86 -3.23
C VAL A 331 14.04 -12.64 -1.93
N GLU A 332 14.70 -11.47 -1.81
CA GLU A 332 15.44 -11.02 -0.63
C GLU A 332 15.32 -9.51 -0.42
N PHE A 333 15.75 -8.97 0.76
CA PHE A 333 15.82 -7.53 1.05
C PHE A 333 17.12 -6.88 0.56
#